data_c6ec4578ac0bd2080eb504ed913e07c4
#
_entry.id   c6ec4578ac0bd2080eb504ed913e07c4
#
_cell.length_a   1.000
_cell.length_b   1.000
_cell.length_c   1.000
_cell.angle_alpha   90.00
_cell.angle_beta   90.00
_cell.angle_gamma   90.00
#
_symmetry.space_group_name_H-M   'P 1'
#
loop_
_entity.id
_entity.type
_entity.pdbx_description
1 polymer ?
#
loop_
_entity_poly.entity_id
_entity_poly.type
_entity_poly.pdbx_seq_one_letter_code
_entity_poly.pdbx_strand_id
1 'polypeptide(L)'
;MSKFGTVKVAGGSMLPAYRDGDWLLVSWFPAGLTPLVGDRILGKVVVVEREERPGIFLVKRLQKSHGGIYWVQGDNDESADSGTLGWIPPNEIVGVVLFRYKRGKDLPTPKL
;
A
#
# COMPACT_ATOMS: atom_id res chain seq x y z
N MET A 1 -19.22 -13.09 -0.32
CA MET A 1 -17.90 -13.01 -0.86
C MET A 1 -17.02 -12.06 -0.06
N SER A 2 -15.92 -12.54 0.38
CA SER A 2 -15.07 -11.73 1.22
C SER A 2 -14.25 -10.78 0.39
N LYS A 3 -14.19 -9.57 0.85
CA LYS A 3 -13.35 -8.58 0.21
C LYS A 3 -12.20 -8.17 1.07
N PHE A 4 -12.00 -8.85 2.17
CA PHE A 4 -10.93 -8.52 3.08
C PHE A 4 -9.82 -9.53 2.99
N GLY A 5 -8.63 -9.09 3.14
CA GLY A 5 -7.47 -9.95 3.15
C GLY A 5 -6.35 -9.32 3.90
N THR A 6 -5.19 -9.95 3.85
CA THR A 6 -4.05 -9.46 4.61
C THR A 6 -2.84 -9.41 3.72
N VAL A 7 -1.95 -8.46 4.01
CA VAL A 7 -0.66 -8.40 3.36
C VAL A 7 0.39 -8.16 4.43
N LYS A 8 1.59 -8.62 4.17
CA LYS A 8 2.70 -8.44 5.07
C LYS A 8 3.65 -7.43 4.45
N VAL A 9 4.03 -6.45 5.23
CA VAL A 9 4.92 -5.39 4.75
C VAL A 9 6.33 -5.93 4.62
N ALA A 10 6.98 -5.65 3.50
CA ALA A 10 8.36 -5.99 3.30
C ALA A 10 9.15 -4.72 3.03
N GLY A 11 10.24 -4.56 3.75
CA GLY A 11 11.11 -3.41 3.54
C GLY A 11 10.67 -2.19 4.30
N GLY A 12 11.36 -1.09 4.06
CA GLY A 12 11.21 0.11 4.86
C GLY A 12 10.56 1.28 4.16
N SER A 13 9.94 1.09 2.99
CA SER A 13 9.43 2.22 2.23
C SER A 13 8.27 2.92 2.90
N MET A 14 7.59 2.27 3.83
CA MET A 14 6.44 2.85 4.51
C MET A 14 6.75 3.32 5.92
N LEU A 15 8.02 3.33 6.32
CA LEU A 15 8.36 3.91 7.61
C LEU A 15 8.04 5.40 7.60
N PRO A 16 7.60 5.94 8.70
CA PRO A 16 7.42 5.29 10.00
C PRO A 16 6.03 4.68 10.19
N ALA A 17 5.15 4.78 9.20
CA ALA A 17 3.79 4.30 9.38
C ALA A 17 3.74 2.79 9.57
N TYR A 18 4.44 2.06 8.72
CA TYR A 18 4.45 0.60 8.80
C TYR A 18 5.88 0.11 8.66
N ARG A 19 6.18 -1.00 9.33
CA ARG A 19 7.52 -1.54 9.40
C ARG A 19 7.56 -2.90 8.72
N ASP A 20 8.75 -3.30 8.33
CA ASP A 20 8.94 -4.62 7.78
C ASP A 20 8.36 -5.66 8.73
N GLY A 21 7.61 -6.58 8.20
CA GLY A 21 6.99 -7.64 8.99
C GLY A 21 5.63 -7.33 9.54
N ASP A 22 5.18 -6.09 9.45
CA ASP A 22 3.83 -5.76 9.91
C ASP A 22 2.79 -6.43 9.03
N TRP A 23 1.69 -6.86 9.64
CA TRP A 23 0.56 -7.42 8.91
C TRP A 23 -0.56 -6.41 8.86
N LEU A 24 -1.09 -6.20 7.68
CA LEU A 24 -2.12 -5.19 7.45
C LEU A 24 -3.40 -5.86 6.97
N LEU A 25 -4.52 -5.35 7.46
CA LEU A 25 -5.81 -5.78 6.96
C LEU A 25 -6.16 -4.89 5.77
N VAL A 26 -6.58 -5.50 4.69
CA VAL A 26 -6.81 -4.82 3.44
C VAL A 26 -8.22 -5.08 2.96
N SER A 27 -8.86 -4.05 2.44
CA SER A 27 -10.11 -4.21 1.73
C SER A 27 -9.77 -4.23 0.25
N TRP A 28 -10.01 -5.37 -0.38
CA TRP A 28 -9.74 -5.51 -1.81
C TRP A 28 -10.94 -5.03 -2.60
N PHE A 29 -10.70 -4.54 -3.80
CA PHE A 29 -11.81 -4.17 -4.66
C PHE A 29 -11.43 -4.41 -6.12
N PRO A 30 -12.45 -4.52 -6.99
CA PRO A 30 -12.18 -4.72 -8.41
C PRO A 30 -11.45 -3.53 -9.01
N ALA A 31 -10.60 -3.81 -9.98
CA ALA A 31 -9.76 -2.78 -10.57
C ALA A 31 -10.57 -1.61 -11.11
N GLY A 32 -11.74 -1.86 -11.62
CA GLY A 32 -12.54 -0.78 -12.18
C GLY A 32 -13.19 0.13 -11.17
N LEU A 33 -13.09 -0.18 -9.89
CA LEU A 33 -13.76 0.61 -8.88
C LEU A 33 -12.99 1.86 -8.50
N THR A 34 -11.69 1.87 -8.73
CA THR A 34 -10.87 2.99 -8.30
C THR A 34 -11.36 4.34 -8.79
N PRO A 35 -11.78 4.49 -10.05
CA PRO A 35 -12.25 5.81 -10.47
C PRO A 35 -13.44 6.32 -9.67
N LEU A 36 -14.23 5.42 -9.11
CA LEU A 36 -15.38 5.82 -8.32
C LEU A 36 -15.02 6.17 -6.90
N VAL A 37 -13.97 5.57 -6.36
CA VAL A 37 -13.64 5.77 -4.96
C VAL A 37 -12.32 6.50 -4.75
N GLY A 38 -11.61 6.81 -5.81
CA GLY A 38 -10.27 7.36 -5.67
C GLY A 38 -10.19 8.59 -4.79
N ASP A 39 -11.14 9.51 -4.94
CA ASP A 39 -11.09 10.73 -4.13
C ASP A 39 -11.32 10.42 -2.66
N ARG A 40 -12.05 9.37 -2.36
CA ARG A 40 -12.32 9.03 -0.97
C ARG A 40 -11.14 8.40 -0.29
N ILE A 41 -10.23 7.82 -1.07
CA ILE A 41 -9.07 7.17 -0.48
C ILE A 41 -7.79 7.98 -0.65
N LEU A 42 -7.89 9.21 -1.11
CA LEU A 42 -6.72 10.08 -1.16
C LEU A 42 -6.16 10.23 0.25
N GLY A 43 -4.86 10.12 0.36
CA GLY A 43 -4.18 10.21 1.64
C GLY A 43 -4.10 8.88 2.38
N LYS A 44 -4.77 7.86 1.90
CA LYS A 44 -4.74 6.57 2.57
C LYS A 44 -3.67 5.69 1.95
N VAL A 45 -3.34 4.62 2.66
CA VAL A 45 -2.38 3.65 2.17
C VAL A 45 -3.13 2.64 1.34
N VAL A 46 -2.61 2.38 0.15
CA VAL A 46 -3.26 1.48 -0.79
C VAL A 46 -2.35 0.33 -1.15
N VAL A 47 -2.93 -0.70 -1.73
CA VAL A 47 -2.18 -1.84 -2.25
C VAL A 47 -2.17 -1.74 -3.76
N VAL A 48 -0.99 -1.82 -4.34
CA VAL A 48 -0.77 -1.66 -5.77
C VAL A 48 -0.24 -2.97 -6.33
N GLU A 49 -0.83 -3.40 -7.43
CA GLU A 49 -0.32 -4.55 -8.17
C GLU A 49 -0.06 -4.08 -9.59
N ARG A 50 1.22 -4.03 -9.97
CA ARG A 50 1.57 -3.55 -11.30
C ARG A 50 1.30 -4.64 -12.33
N GLU A 51 0.85 -4.23 -13.50
CA GLU A 51 0.54 -5.20 -14.54
C GLU A 51 1.76 -6.00 -14.97
N GLU A 52 2.89 -5.39 -14.89
CA GLU A 52 4.13 -6.06 -15.31
C GLU A 52 4.63 -7.04 -14.27
N ARG A 53 4.06 -7.04 -13.07
CA ARG A 53 4.48 -7.95 -12.01
C ARG A 53 3.28 -8.49 -11.28
N PRO A 54 2.49 -9.32 -11.94
CA PRO A 54 1.30 -9.86 -11.28
C PRO A 54 1.70 -10.70 -10.08
N GLY A 55 0.91 -10.59 -9.05
CA GLY A 55 1.16 -11.35 -7.83
C GLY A 55 2.08 -10.66 -6.85
N ILE A 56 2.70 -9.55 -7.23
CA ILE A 56 3.54 -8.78 -6.32
C ILE A 56 2.74 -7.58 -5.86
N PHE A 57 2.49 -7.49 -4.57
CA PHE A 57 1.69 -6.41 -4.01
C PHE A 57 2.59 -5.41 -3.30
N LEU A 58 2.41 -4.15 -3.64
CA LEU A 58 3.19 -3.07 -3.04
C LEU A 58 2.26 -2.23 -2.20
N VAL A 59 2.75 -1.75 -1.08
CA VAL A 59 1.98 -0.93 -0.16
C VAL A 59 2.54 0.48 -0.24
N LYS A 60 1.72 1.42 -0.65
CA LYS A 60 2.16 2.80 -0.86
C LYS A 60 1.06 3.74 -0.44
N ARG A 61 1.39 5.01 -0.27
CA ARG A 61 0.39 6.01 0.08
C ARG A 61 -0.11 6.69 -1.18
N LEU A 62 -1.43 6.77 -1.30
CA LEU A 62 -2.06 7.45 -2.43
C LEU A 62 -2.07 8.92 -2.12
N GLN A 63 -1.29 9.70 -2.81
CA GLN A 63 -1.08 11.09 -2.44
C GLN A 63 -1.93 12.07 -3.23
N LYS A 64 -2.13 11.81 -4.51
CA LYS A 64 -2.89 12.76 -5.32
C LYS A 64 -3.38 12.09 -6.58
N SER A 65 -4.31 12.73 -7.24
CA SER A 65 -4.84 12.24 -8.49
C SER A 65 -4.86 13.39 -9.49
N HIS A 66 -4.81 13.03 -10.76
CA HIS A 66 -4.87 14.04 -11.82
C HIS A 66 -5.28 13.35 -13.11
N GLY A 67 -6.40 13.79 -13.69
CA GLY A 67 -6.80 13.27 -14.99
C GLY A 67 -7.01 11.78 -15.05
N GLY A 68 -7.43 11.17 -13.97
CA GLY A 68 -7.72 9.74 -13.97
C GLY A 68 -6.54 8.86 -13.61
N ILE A 69 -5.38 9.44 -13.33
CA ILE A 69 -4.25 8.66 -12.84
C ILE A 69 -3.92 9.10 -11.42
N TYR A 70 -3.12 8.28 -10.75
CA TYR A 70 -2.89 8.46 -9.33
C TYR A 70 -1.41 8.40 -9.00
N TRP A 71 -1.00 9.27 -8.09
CA TRP A 71 0.39 9.31 -7.64
C TRP A 71 0.49 8.55 -6.32
N VAL A 72 1.34 7.54 -6.29
CA VAL A 72 1.57 6.76 -5.09
C VAL A 72 3.04 6.78 -4.73
N GLN A 73 3.32 6.78 -3.44
CA GLN A 73 4.68 6.94 -2.96
C GLN A 73 4.78 6.38 -1.56
N GLY A 74 5.91 5.80 -1.21
CA GLY A 74 6.15 5.35 0.14
C GLY A 74 6.34 6.52 1.09
N ASP A 75 6.08 6.29 2.36
CA ASP A 75 6.20 7.34 3.38
C ASP A 75 7.65 7.63 3.74
N ASN A 76 8.56 6.73 3.45
CA ASN A 76 9.95 6.88 3.88
C ASN A 76 10.75 7.64 2.82
N ASP A 77 10.99 8.91 3.07
CA ASP A 77 11.71 9.75 2.13
C ASP A 77 13.16 9.37 2.00
N GLU A 78 13.68 8.65 2.96
CA GLU A 78 15.10 8.31 2.94
C GLU A 78 15.39 7.03 2.20
N SER A 79 14.37 6.37 1.75
CA SER A 79 14.56 5.13 1.02
C SER A 79 14.87 5.48 -0.42
N ALA A 80 16.07 5.24 -0.82
CA ALA A 80 16.57 5.75 -2.08
C ALA A 80 15.82 5.21 -3.28
N ASP A 81 15.40 3.99 -3.22
CA ASP A 81 14.90 3.33 -4.42
C ASP A 81 13.51 2.75 -4.26
N SER A 82 12.84 3.02 -3.18
CA SER A 82 11.58 2.37 -2.99
C SER A 82 10.44 3.29 -2.69
N GLY A 83 10.71 4.54 -2.58
CA GLY A 83 9.69 5.44 -2.15
C GLY A 83 8.66 5.69 -3.21
N THR A 84 9.07 5.82 -4.43
CA THR A 84 8.21 6.35 -5.45
C THR A 84 7.88 5.35 -6.52
N LEU A 85 6.60 5.12 -6.72
CA LEU A 85 6.14 4.46 -7.92
C LEU A 85 5.74 5.50 -8.96
N GLY A 86 5.31 6.65 -8.52
CA GLY A 86 4.91 7.71 -9.41
C GLY A 86 3.47 7.59 -9.86
N TRP A 87 3.19 8.02 -11.07
CA TRP A 87 1.83 8.00 -11.61
C TRP A 87 1.48 6.60 -12.10
N ILE A 88 0.34 6.11 -11.66
CA ILE A 88 -0.11 4.78 -12.08
C ILE A 88 -1.56 4.86 -12.50
N PRO A 89 -1.99 3.93 -13.37
CA PRO A 89 -3.39 3.90 -13.78
C PRO A 89 -4.26 3.33 -12.65
N PRO A 90 -5.55 3.63 -12.70
CA PRO A 90 -6.44 3.21 -11.62
C PRO A 90 -6.55 1.70 -11.46
N ASN A 91 -6.38 0.95 -12.54
CA ASN A 91 -6.54 -0.50 -12.44
C ASN A 91 -5.40 -1.17 -11.69
N GLU A 92 -4.35 -0.45 -11.37
CA GLU A 92 -3.27 -1.02 -10.56
C GLU A 92 -3.48 -0.83 -9.08
N ILE A 93 -4.48 -0.05 -8.66
CA ILE A 93 -4.80 0.06 -7.24
C ILE A 93 -5.86 -0.98 -6.95
N VAL A 94 -5.50 -1.98 -6.16
CA VAL A 94 -6.35 -3.16 -5.97
C VAL A 94 -6.91 -3.29 -4.57
N GLY A 95 -6.55 -2.39 -3.68
CA GLY A 95 -7.10 -2.44 -2.33
C GLY A 95 -6.68 -1.25 -1.51
N VAL A 96 -7.30 -1.08 -0.37
CA VAL A 96 -6.96 -0.02 0.57
C VAL A 96 -6.67 -0.66 1.92
N VAL A 97 -5.64 -0.17 2.58
CA VAL A 97 -5.25 -0.68 3.89
C VAL A 97 -6.17 -0.09 4.93
N LEU A 98 -6.75 -0.93 5.75
CA LEU A 98 -7.64 -0.49 6.81
C LEU A 98 -6.88 -0.22 8.10
N PHE A 99 -6.05 -1.17 8.53
CA PHE A 99 -5.22 -0.96 9.70
C PHE A 99 -4.21 -2.09 9.84
N ARG A 100 -3.22 -1.85 10.70
CA ARG A 100 -2.25 -2.88 11.04
C ARG A 100 -2.82 -3.68 12.19
N TYR A 101 -2.91 -4.99 12.01
CA TYR A 101 -3.46 -5.82 13.06
C TYR A 101 -2.42 -6.65 13.77
N LYS A 102 -1.19 -6.70 13.25
CA LYS A 102 -0.13 -7.45 13.88
C LYS A 102 1.19 -6.82 13.56
N ARG A 103 2.00 -6.55 14.56
CA ARG A 103 3.29 -5.94 14.35
C ARG A 103 4.30 -6.98 13.91
N GLY A 104 5.28 -6.52 13.14
CA GLY A 104 6.35 -7.39 12.73
C GLY A 104 7.16 -7.86 13.89
N LYS A 105 7.80 -9.01 13.71
CA LYS A 105 8.62 -9.56 14.75
C LYS A 105 10.06 -9.37 14.47
N ASP A 106 10.35 -8.45 13.63
CA ASP A 106 11.71 -8.23 13.23
C ASP A 106 12.56 -7.73 14.33
N LEU A 107 11.97 -7.16 15.33
CA LEU A 107 12.78 -6.60 16.34
C LEU A 107 12.98 -7.59 17.39
N PRO A 108 14.18 -7.94 17.65
CA PRO A 108 14.43 -8.77 18.76
C PRO A 108 14.07 -7.95 19.92
N THR A 109 12.94 -8.14 20.37
CA THR A 109 12.57 -7.52 21.53
C THR A 109 13.51 -7.94 22.54
N PRO A 110 14.19 -7.07 23.10
CA PRO A 110 15.11 -7.44 24.14
C PRO A 110 14.30 -8.15 25.16
N LYS A 111 14.70 -9.32 25.39
CA LYS A 111 14.07 -9.99 26.41
C LYS A 111 14.63 -9.51 27.59
N LEU A 112 13.96 -8.88 28.29
CA LEU A 112 14.58 -8.31 29.46
C LEU A 112 14.36 -9.10 30.64
#